data_027aeb244085b0ead497c5a6cd6234ca
#
_entry.id   027aeb244085b0ead497c5a6cd6234ca
#
_cell.length_a   1.000
_cell.length_b   1.000
_cell.length_c   1.000
_cell.angle_alpha   90.00
_cell.angle_beta   90.00
_cell.angle_gamma   90.00
#
_symmetry.space_group_name_H-M   'P 1'
#
loop_
_entity.id
_entity.type
_entity.pdbx_description
1 polymer ?
#
loop_
_entity_poly.entity_id
_entity_poly.type
_entity_poly.pdbx_seq_one_letter_code
_entity_poly.pdbx_strand_id
1 'polypeptide(L)'
;MRAIIPPQSAPASKTNEYFRISNGNISYQKGINGFTLDDSSLKDDIENSFVNGNREFILKGNVENVSNTLGLINKKVSTFTTYYNESQGRAKNIRNAVSKLNGKILYAGDTFSFYKTVGPYNGAHGFIFYDKDVGSGVCQVSTTTYNAALLINLPIVTRENHGDMVYYVDYGLDATVYGSSVDMKFKNNSNYPIYIEASASGGTLTVSFWSNENIVSSGYSYKPRVERVSSLGFKTYLDTYYNGQYVSSKYLNSSYYLKGK
;
A
#
# COMPACT_ATOMS: atom_id res chain seq x y z
N MET A 1 -45.66 20.32 13.38
CA MET A 1 -44.98 20.01 12.11
C MET A 1 -43.79 19.10 12.40
N ARG A 2 -43.60 18.07 11.62
CA ARG A 2 -42.48 17.11 11.76
C ARG A 2 -41.64 17.16 10.50
N ALA A 3 -40.32 17.36 10.61
CA ALA A 3 -39.39 17.22 9.50
C ALA A 3 -39.13 15.74 9.22
N ILE A 4 -39.30 15.30 7.97
CA ILE A 4 -38.93 13.97 7.52
C ILE A 4 -37.51 14.08 6.99
N ILE A 5 -36.56 13.50 7.74
CA ILE A 5 -35.18 13.37 7.31
C ILE A 5 -35.06 11.97 6.68
N PRO A 6 -34.67 11.87 5.42
CA PRO A 6 -34.42 10.55 4.81
C PRO A 6 -33.45 9.76 5.68
N PRO A 7 -33.62 8.43 5.82
CA PRO A 7 -32.81 7.62 6.73
C PRO A 7 -31.28 7.69 6.51
N GLN A 8 -30.85 8.14 5.33
CA GLN A 8 -29.43 8.30 4.97
C GLN A 8 -28.94 9.74 5.01
N SER A 9 -29.77 10.71 5.40
CA SER A 9 -29.51 12.16 5.30
C SER A 9 -29.73 12.94 6.60
N ALA A 10 -29.61 12.30 7.76
CA ALA A 10 -29.61 13.03 9.02
C ALA A 10 -28.45 14.04 9.03
N PRO A 11 -28.68 15.31 9.52
CA PRO A 11 -27.61 16.27 9.66
C PRO A 11 -26.48 15.66 10.50
N ALA A 12 -25.36 15.38 9.87
CA ALA A 12 -24.20 14.77 10.51
C ALA A 12 -22.93 15.25 9.81
N SER A 13 -21.89 15.49 10.60
CA SER A 13 -20.57 15.73 10.05
C SER A 13 -20.06 14.44 9.41
N LYS A 14 -19.53 14.56 8.21
CA LYS A 14 -18.85 13.47 7.54
C LYS A 14 -17.70 12.95 8.39
N THR A 15 -17.63 11.64 8.59
CA THR A 15 -16.46 10.98 9.17
C THR A 15 -15.88 9.99 8.17
N ASN A 16 -14.55 10.04 7.99
CA ASN A 16 -13.87 9.06 7.12
C ASN A 16 -13.81 7.70 7.81
N GLU A 17 -13.71 6.65 6.99
CA GLU A 17 -13.42 5.32 7.53
C GLU A 17 -12.02 5.30 8.18
N TYR A 18 -11.89 4.48 9.22
CA TYR A 18 -10.62 4.25 9.92
C TYR A 18 -10.24 2.79 9.84
N PHE A 19 -8.97 2.53 9.54
CA PHE A 19 -8.44 1.18 9.48
C PHE A 19 -7.02 1.14 10.06
N ARG A 20 -6.75 0.16 10.91
CA ARG A 20 -5.43 -0.07 11.48
C ARG A 20 -5.21 -1.56 11.73
N ILE A 21 -3.97 -2.00 11.52
CA ILE A 21 -3.51 -3.31 11.97
C ILE A 21 -2.49 -3.10 13.08
N SER A 22 -2.67 -3.82 14.18
CA SER A 22 -1.75 -3.82 15.31
C SER A 22 -1.65 -5.23 15.87
N ASN A 23 -0.43 -5.78 15.90
CA ASN A 23 -0.17 -7.16 16.38
C ASN A 23 -1.07 -8.21 15.70
N GLY A 24 -1.31 -8.06 14.39
CA GLY A 24 -2.17 -8.96 13.63
C GLY A 24 -3.68 -8.76 13.83
N ASN A 25 -4.09 -7.84 14.71
CA ASN A 25 -5.50 -7.52 14.93
C ASN A 25 -5.93 -6.35 14.05
N ILE A 26 -7.07 -6.51 13.37
CA ILE A 26 -7.69 -5.47 12.55
C ILE A 26 -8.60 -4.63 13.43
N SER A 27 -8.42 -3.30 13.38
CA SER A 27 -9.34 -2.30 13.92
C SER A 27 -9.93 -1.52 12.73
N TYR A 28 -11.23 -1.65 12.53
CA TYR A 28 -11.96 -0.96 11.46
C TYR A 28 -13.16 -0.22 12.03
N GLN A 29 -13.33 1.03 11.60
CA GLN A 29 -14.52 1.82 11.87
C GLN A 29 -15.05 2.35 10.54
N LYS A 30 -16.30 2.05 10.28
CA LYS A 30 -17.00 2.54 9.08
C LYS A 30 -17.13 4.06 9.15
N GLY A 31 -16.85 4.75 8.06
CA GLY A 31 -17.13 6.15 7.90
C GLY A 31 -18.64 6.43 7.80
N ILE A 32 -19.04 7.63 8.15
CA ILE A 32 -20.42 8.08 8.13
C ILE A 32 -20.55 9.16 7.07
N ASN A 33 -21.57 9.04 6.21
CA ASN A 33 -21.89 10.08 5.23
C ASN A 33 -22.23 11.39 5.93
N GLY A 34 -21.70 12.49 5.40
CA GLY A 34 -22.14 13.82 5.79
C GLY A 34 -23.43 14.22 5.10
N PHE A 35 -24.16 15.15 5.68
CA PHE A 35 -25.30 15.80 5.07
C PHE A 35 -25.21 17.30 5.32
N THR A 36 -25.17 18.06 4.23
CA THR A 36 -25.21 19.53 4.29
C THR A 36 -26.61 19.98 3.87
N LEU A 37 -27.31 20.66 4.79
CA LEU A 37 -28.65 21.19 4.51
C LEU A 37 -28.56 22.28 3.45
N ASP A 38 -29.43 22.22 2.46
CA ASP A 38 -29.67 23.32 1.53
C ASP A 38 -30.76 24.20 2.15
N ASP A 39 -30.34 25.34 2.69
CA ASP A 39 -31.23 26.29 3.36
C ASP A 39 -31.81 27.34 2.39
N SER A 40 -31.40 27.34 1.13
CA SER A 40 -31.82 28.33 0.15
C SER A 40 -33.33 28.34 -0.12
N SER A 41 -33.99 27.18 -0.03
CA SER A 41 -35.47 27.07 -0.15
C SER A 41 -36.15 26.67 1.14
N LEU A 42 -35.43 26.52 2.25
CA LEU A 42 -35.96 25.97 3.51
C LEU A 42 -37.15 26.80 4.05
N LYS A 43 -37.04 28.14 4.02
CA LYS A 43 -38.06 29.02 4.46
C LYS A 43 -39.36 28.87 3.67
N ASP A 44 -39.22 28.87 2.33
CA ASP A 44 -40.36 28.74 1.40
C ASP A 44 -41.01 27.35 1.52
N ASP A 45 -40.19 26.29 1.66
CA ASP A 45 -40.69 24.92 1.85
C ASP A 45 -41.50 24.78 3.17
N ILE A 46 -41.06 25.46 4.25
CA ILE A 46 -41.78 25.52 5.54
C ILE A 46 -43.09 26.29 5.37
N GLU A 47 -43.04 27.50 4.80
CA GLU A 47 -44.22 28.35 4.63
C GLU A 47 -45.27 27.67 3.75
N ASN A 48 -44.87 27.07 2.60
CA ASN A 48 -45.76 26.34 1.73
C ASN A 48 -46.39 25.11 2.43
N SER A 49 -45.64 24.41 3.29
CA SER A 49 -46.19 23.28 4.04
C SER A 49 -47.25 23.72 5.05
N PHE A 50 -47.04 24.88 5.67
CA PHE A 50 -48.06 25.48 6.55
C PHE A 50 -49.32 25.86 5.82
N VAL A 51 -49.19 26.58 4.69
CA VAL A 51 -50.32 27.03 3.87
C VAL A 51 -51.17 25.85 3.39
N ASN A 52 -50.50 24.76 3.02
CA ASN A 52 -51.15 23.55 2.50
C ASN A 52 -51.62 22.57 3.58
N GLY A 53 -51.49 22.94 4.87
CA GLY A 53 -51.91 22.10 5.99
C GLY A 53 -51.06 20.87 6.23
N ASN A 54 -49.91 20.76 5.58
CA ASN A 54 -48.99 19.65 5.74
C ASN A 54 -48.33 19.71 7.11
N ARG A 55 -48.25 18.56 7.78
CA ARG A 55 -47.54 18.43 9.08
C ARG A 55 -46.13 17.96 8.97
N GLU A 56 -45.70 17.58 7.76
CA GLU A 56 -44.41 17.04 7.45
C GLU A 56 -43.87 17.69 6.17
N PHE A 57 -42.55 17.89 6.10
CA PHE A 57 -41.85 18.32 4.89
C PHE A 57 -40.48 17.64 4.80
N ILE A 58 -39.95 17.53 3.60
CA ILE A 58 -38.67 16.88 3.35
C ILE A 58 -37.57 17.94 3.38
N LEU A 59 -36.56 17.73 4.22
CA LEU A 59 -35.36 18.55 4.21
C LEU A 59 -34.54 18.24 2.94
N LYS A 60 -34.26 19.27 2.18
CA LYS A 60 -33.36 19.19 1.00
C LYS A 60 -31.92 19.42 1.44
N GLY A 61 -31.00 18.76 0.77
CA GLY A 61 -29.56 18.92 1.03
C GLY A 61 -28.69 17.96 0.23
N ASN A 62 -27.40 18.13 0.37
CA ASN A 62 -26.38 17.34 -0.33
C ASN A 62 -25.82 16.27 0.59
N VAL A 63 -25.78 15.04 0.12
CA VAL A 63 -25.13 13.91 0.81
C VAL A 63 -23.67 13.85 0.37
N GLU A 64 -22.75 13.99 1.33
CA GLU A 64 -21.34 13.72 1.13
C GLU A 64 -21.04 12.25 1.40
N ASN A 65 -20.94 11.47 0.34
CA ASN A 65 -20.69 10.04 0.47
C ASN A 65 -19.28 9.75 0.96
N VAL A 66 -19.14 8.71 1.77
CA VAL A 66 -17.87 8.14 2.21
C VAL A 66 -17.70 6.77 1.55
N SER A 67 -16.53 6.56 0.94
CA SER A 67 -16.13 5.22 0.50
C SER A 67 -15.77 4.38 1.71
N ASN A 68 -16.39 3.22 1.87
CA ASN A 68 -16.13 2.28 2.96
C ASN A 68 -15.47 1.01 2.43
N THR A 69 -14.38 1.17 1.68
CA THR A 69 -13.68 0.05 1.03
C THR A 69 -12.67 -0.65 1.92
N LEU A 70 -12.18 0.02 2.99
CA LEU A 70 -11.18 -0.57 3.89
C LEU A 70 -11.72 -1.74 4.69
N GLY A 71 -13.04 -1.83 4.90
CA GLY A 71 -13.69 -2.99 5.50
C GLY A 71 -13.57 -4.27 4.67
N LEU A 72 -13.15 -4.17 3.40
CA LEU A 72 -12.86 -5.34 2.56
C LEU A 72 -11.53 -6.02 2.91
N ILE A 73 -10.65 -5.36 3.66
CA ILE A 73 -9.36 -5.92 4.08
C ILE A 73 -9.60 -6.89 5.23
N ASN A 74 -9.38 -8.18 4.99
CA ASN A 74 -9.67 -9.23 5.97
C ASN A 74 -8.54 -10.23 6.18
N LYS A 75 -7.47 -10.19 5.34
CA LYS A 75 -6.42 -11.21 5.36
C LYS A 75 -5.04 -10.63 5.05
N LYS A 76 -4.01 -11.19 5.69
CA LYS A 76 -2.63 -11.03 5.27
C LYS A 76 -2.40 -11.89 4.02
N VAL A 77 -2.17 -11.26 2.88
CA VAL A 77 -2.12 -11.92 1.57
C VAL A 77 -0.70 -12.15 1.06
N SER A 78 0.27 -11.38 1.55
CA SER A 78 1.69 -11.66 1.30
C SER A 78 2.56 -11.17 2.45
N THR A 79 3.76 -11.76 2.56
CA THR A 79 4.80 -11.36 3.51
C THR A 79 6.16 -11.66 2.90
N PHE A 80 7.07 -10.70 2.96
CA PHE A 80 8.48 -10.90 2.62
C PHE A 80 9.38 -10.34 3.70
N THR A 81 10.48 -11.04 3.97
CA THR A 81 11.40 -10.69 5.06
C THR A 81 12.84 -10.68 4.53
N THR A 82 13.60 -9.68 4.94
CA THR A 82 15.05 -9.59 4.74
C THR A 82 15.75 -9.29 6.05
N TYR A 83 17.04 -9.55 6.12
CA TYR A 83 17.82 -9.42 7.35
C TYR A 83 18.90 -8.34 7.21
N TYR A 84 19.19 -7.64 8.31
CA TYR A 84 20.19 -6.59 8.37
C TYR A 84 20.92 -6.62 9.72
N ASN A 85 22.10 -6.01 9.76
CA ASN A 85 22.83 -5.88 11.03
C ASN A 85 22.27 -4.69 11.83
N GLU A 86 21.63 -4.99 12.96
CA GLU A 86 21.00 -4.01 13.84
C GLU A 86 21.97 -3.01 14.46
N SER A 87 23.24 -3.41 14.68
CA SER A 87 24.26 -2.55 15.28
C SER A 87 24.81 -1.48 14.33
N GLN A 88 24.54 -1.59 13.03
CA GLN A 88 25.03 -0.63 12.03
C GLN A 88 24.15 0.61 11.94
N GLY A 89 24.75 1.77 11.61
CA GLY A 89 24.01 3.03 11.45
C GLY A 89 22.89 2.97 10.41
N ARG A 90 23.01 2.12 9.38
CA ARG A 90 21.96 1.88 8.37
C ARG A 90 20.63 1.38 8.97
N ALA A 91 20.66 0.72 10.12
CA ALA A 91 19.46 0.28 10.82
C ALA A 91 18.51 1.43 11.17
N LYS A 92 19.05 2.62 11.48
CA LYS A 92 18.28 3.84 11.74
C LYS A 92 17.49 4.26 10.48
N ASN A 93 18.14 4.24 9.32
CA ASN A 93 17.51 4.57 8.04
C ASN A 93 16.42 3.55 7.66
N ILE A 94 16.68 2.25 7.89
CA ILE A 94 15.68 1.18 7.68
C ILE A 94 14.45 1.44 8.54
N ARG A 95 14.62 1.68 9.86
CA ARG A 95 13.49 1.96 10.76
C ARG A 95 12.74 3.24 10.38
N ASN A 96 13.45 4.29 9.96
CA ASN A 96 12.81 5.52 9.48
C ASN A 96 12.00 5.28 8.20
N ALA A 97 12.55 4.55 7.22
CA ALA A 97 11.83 4.19 6.01
C ALA A 97 10.57 3.34 6.31
N VAL A 98 10.72 2.35 7.20
CA VAL A 98 9.62 1.49 7.66
C VAL A 98 8.52 2.30 8.34
N SER A 99 8.86 3.26 9.21
CA SER A 99 7.86 4.09 9.90
C SER A 99 7.01 4.92 8.94
N LYS A 100 7.58 5.31 7.79
CA LYS A 100 6.88 6.05 6.73
C LYS A 100 6.03 5.13 5.84
N LEU A 101 6.47 3.89 5.65
CA LEU A 101 5.81 2.89 4.82
C LEU A 101 4.63 2.23 5.55
N ASN A 102 4.80 1.95 6.84
CA ASN A 102 3.79 1.26 7.65
C ASN A 102 2.48 2.03 7.74
N GLY A 103 1.37 1.35 7.53
CA GLY A 103 0.04 1.95 7.57
C GLY A 103 -0.40 2.62 6.28
N LYS A 104 0.38 2.52 5.20
CA LYS A 104 -0.03 3.05 3.90
C LYS A 104 -1.11 2.19 3.27
N ILE A 105 -2.08 2.87 2.67
CA ILE A 105 -3.18 2.25 1.93
C ILE A 105 -3.03 2.58 0.47
N LEU A 106 -3.18 1.55 -0.37
CA LEU A 106 -3.20 1.64 -1.82
C LEU A 106 -4.58 1.19 -2.29
N TYR A 107 -5.39 2.13 -2.73
CA TYR A 107 -6.74 1.82 -3.21
C TYR A 107 -6.71 1.09 -4.57
N ALA A 108 -7.85 0.54 -4.96
CA ALA A 108 -8.01 -0.10 -6.27
C ALA A 108 -7.68 0.88 -7.40
N GLY A 109 -6.82 0.45 -8.33
CA GLY A 109 -6.36 1.26 -9.46
C GLY A 109 -5.13 2.15 -9.19
N ASP A 110 -4.77 2.38 -7.93
CA ASP A 110 -3.63 3.23 -7.56
C ASP A 110 -2.29 2.64 -7.97
N THR A 111 -1.33 3.53 -8.20
CA THR A 111 0.09 3.17 -8.38
C THR A 111 0.88 3.58 -7.15
N PHE A 112 1.47 2.60 -6.48
CA PHE A 112 2.43 2.82 -5.41
C PHE A 112 3.73 3.38 -5.97
N SER A 113 4.29 4.39 -5.31
CA SER A 113 5.63 4.93 -5.53
C SER A 113 6.38 4.91 -4.21
N PHE A 114 7.50 4.21 -4.17
CA PHE A 114 8.31 4.12 -2.97
C PHE A 114 8.86 5.49 -2.58
N TYR A 115 9.35 6.27 -3.56
CA TYR A 115 9.85 7.62 -3.31
C TYR A 115 8.77 8.56 -2.78
N LYS A 116 7.57 8.57 -3.35
CA LYS A 116 6.46 9.41 -2.85
C LYS A 116 6.04 9.03 -1.44
N THR A 117 6.22 7.77 -1.05
CA THR A 117 5.80 7.25 0.26
C THR A 117 6.87 7.47 1.32
N VAL A 118 8.13 7.21 1.00
CA VAL A 118 9.24 7.13 1.96
C VAL A 118 10.22 8.30 1.85
N GLY A 119 10.42 8.84 0.66
CA GLY A 119 11.34 9.94 0.39
C GLY A 119 10.84 11.32 0.89
N PRO A 120 11.63 12.38 0.71
CA PRO A 120 13.03 12.39 0.25
C PRO A 120 14.01 11.75 1.26
N TYR A 121 15.07 11.14 0.76
CA TYR A 121 16.07 10.44 1.59
C TYR A 121 17.17 11.41 2.05
N ASN A 122 16.86 12.33 2.96
CA ASN A 122 17.80 13.35 3.46
C ASN A 122 17.61 13.61 4.96
N GLY A 123 18.53 14.41 5.54
CA GLY A 123 18.54 14.71 6.97
C GLY A 123 17.29 15.41 7.47
N ALA A 124 16.68 16.31 6.67
CA ALA A 124 15.43 16.98 7.03
C ALA A 124 14.24 16.01 7.18
N HIS A 125 14.33 14.82 6.58
CA HIS A 125 13.35 13.76 6.66
C HIS A 125 13.78 12.59 7.56
N GLY A 126 14.79 12.81 8.43
CA GLY A 126 15.25 11.88 9.44
C GLY A 126 16.20 10.78 8.95
N PHE A 127 16.72 10.88 7.71
CA PHE A 127 17.73 9.95 7.22
C PHE A 127 19.13 10.44 7.56
N ILE A 128 19.97 9.52 8.00
CA ILE A 128 21.35 9.83 8.37
C ILE A 128 22.32 9.34 7.28
N PHE A 129 23.49 10.00 7.24
CA PHE A 129 24.63 9.50 6.47
C PHE A 129 25.21 8.25 7.15
N TYR A 130 25.43 7.21 6.38
CA TYR A 130 26.10 6.01 6.82
C TYR A 130 26.80 5.32 5.64
N ASP A 131 28.05 4.89 5.86
CA ASP A 131 28.92 4.32 4.83
C ASP A 131 29.22 5.35 3.73
N LYS A 132 28.60 5.26 2.57
CA LYS A 132 28.89 6.10 1.40
C LYS A 132 27.78 7.10 1.09
N ASP A 133 26.59 6.99 1.76
CA ASP A 133 25.43 7.75 1.32
C ASP A 133 24.47 8.10 2.46
N VAL A 134 23.66 9.14 2.24
CA VAL A 134 22.51 9.44 3.09
C VAL A 134 21.38 8.48 2.72
N GLY A 135 20.79 7.82 3.73
CA GLY A 135 19.70 6.87 3.48
C GLY A 135 20.18 5.44 3.19
N SER A 136 21.47 5.12 3.38
CA SER A 136 21.96 3.73 3.30
C SER A 136 21.06 2.78 4.09
N GLY A 137 20.54 1.73 3.43
CA GLY A 137 19.55 0.79 3.96
C GLY A 137 18.14 0.97 3.39
N VAL A 138 17.79 2.12 2.81
CA VAL A 138 16.46 2.40 2.23
C VAL A 138 16.15 1.45 1.05
N CYS A 139 17.16 1.15 0.21
CA CYS A 139 17.00 0.19 -0.88
C CYS A 139 16.61 -1.22 -0.40
N GLN A 140 17.03 -1.61 0.81
CA GLN A 140 16.60 -2.89 1.38
C GLN A 140 15.09 -2.87 1.71
N VAL A 141 14.55 -1.74 2.19
CA VAL A 141 13.10 -1.60 2.43
C VAL A 141 12.33 -1.62 1.10
N SER A 142 12.84 -0.94 0.07
CA SER A 142 12.30 -1.00 -1.29
C SER A 142 12.27 -2.43 -1.83
N THR A 143 13.38 -3.15 -1.73
CA THR A 143 13.52 -4.55 -2.15
C THR A 143 12.54 -5.48 -1.43
N THR A 144 12.40 -5.31 -0.11
CA THR A 144 11.47 -6.13 0.68
C THR A 144 10.02 -5.87 0.26
N THR A 145 9.68 -4.61 -0.01
CA THR A 145 8.35 -4.21 -0.50
C THR A 145 8.07 -4.73 -1.91
N TYR A 146 9.07 -4.66 -2.81
CA TYR A 146 8.99 -5.20 -4.17
C TYR A 146 8.69 -6.70 -4.17
N ASN A 147 9.41 -7.47 -3.35
CA ASN A 147 9.19 -8.91 -3.28
C ASN A 147 7.82 -9.27 -2.67
N ALA A 148 7.34 -8.52 -1.67
CA ALA A 148 5.98 -8.69 -1.15
C ALA A 148 4.92 -8.46 -2.24
N ALA A 149 5.13 -7.50 -3.17
CA ALA A 149 4.24 -7.25 -4.30
C ALA A 149 4.25 -8.38 -5.33
N LEU A 150 5.41 -9.00 -5.59
CA LEU A 150 5.52 -10.15 -6.50
C LEU A 150 4.71 -11.35 -6.02
N LEU A 151 4.67 -11.61 -4.70
CA LEU A 151 3.97 -12.77 -4.14
C LEU A 151 2.45 -12.76 -4.35
N ILE A 152 1.87 -11.63 -4.70
CA ILE A 152 0.45 -11.50 -5.09
C ILE A 152 0.29 -10.98 -6.53
N ASN A 153 1.35 -11.12 -7.34
CA ASN A 153 1.37 -10.80 -8.76
C ASN A 153 0.92 -9.37 -9.09
N LEU A 154 1.27 -8.37 -8.26
CA LEU A 154 1.01 -6.99 -8.62
C LEU A 154 1.89 -6.58 -9.81
N PRO A 155 1.34 -5.86 -10.81
CA PRO A 155 2.11 -5.35 -11.93
C PRO A 155 3.20 -4.37 -11.47
N ILE A 156 4.45 -4.72 -11.75
CA ILE A 156 5.60 -3.83 -11.51
C ILE A 156 5.65 -2.79 -12.62
N VAL A 157 5.60 -1.51 -12.24
CA VAL A 157 5.64 -0.38 -13.17
C VAL A 157 7.07 0.06 -13.45
N THR A 158 7.88 0.20 -12.38
CA THR A 158 9.31 0.49 -12.49
C THR A 158 10.09 -0.26 -11.42
N ARG A 159 11.23 -0.80 -11.82
CA ARG A 159 12.22 -1.43 -10.94
C ARG A 159 13.59 -1.40 -11.60
N GLU A 160 14.60 -1.01 -10.86
CA GLU A 160 16.00 -1.11 -11.27
C GLU A 160 16.78 -1.96 -10.26
N ASN A 161 17.79 -2.71 -10.74
CA ASN A 161 18.72 -3.41 -9.86
C ASN A 161 19.85 -2.46 -9.40
N HIS A 162 20.54 -2.83 -8.33
CA HIS A 162 21.74 -2.12 -7.92
C HIS A 162 22.86 -2.28 -8.96
N GLY A 163 23.78 -1.34 -8.97
CA GLY A 163 25.04 -1.50 -9.72
C GLY A 163 25.87 -2.67 -9.20
N ASP A 164 26.01 -2.81 -7.90
CA ASP A 164 26.73 -3.91 -7.24
C ASP A 164 25.74 -4.93 -6.65
N MET A 165 26.16 -6.20 -6.58
CA MET A 165 25.38 -7.26 -5.97
C MET A 165 25.10 -6.98 -4.49
N VAL A 166 23.86 -7.14 -4.06
CA VAL A 166 23.45 -7.02 -2.65
C VAL A 166 23.39 -8.38 -1.97
N TYR A 167 23.41 -8.42 -0.64
CA TYR A 167 23.53 -9.68 0.12
C TYR A 167 22.24 -10.08 0.86
N TYR A 168 21.26 -9.20 0.90
CA TYR A 168 20.03 -9.41 1.70
C TYR A 168 18.86 -10.04 0.93
N VAL A 169 19.06 -10.28 -0.37
CA VAL A 169 18.11 -10.96 -1.25
C VAL A 169 18.87 -11.67 -2.37
N ASP A 170 18.25 -12.66 -3.01
CA ASP A 170 18.81 -13.34 -4.19
C ASP A 170 19.02 -12.32 -5.32
N TYR A 171 20.10 -12.51 -6.07
CA TYR A 171 20.46 -11.64 -7.19
C TYR A 171 19.35 -11.62 -8.25
N GLY A 172 18.99 -10.41 -8.70
CA GLY A 172 17.87 -10.22 -9.62
C GLY A 172 16.53 -9.92 -8.92
N LEU A 173 16.44 -10.06 -7.59
CA LEU A 173 15.25 -9.74 -6.80
C LEU A 173 15.38 -8.43 -6.00
N ASP A 174 16.46 -7.71 -6.16
CA ASP A 174 16.67 -6.40 -5.56
C ASP A 174 15.91 -5.30 -6.31
N ALA A 175 15.59 -4.22 -5.63
CA ALA A 175 14.96 -3.03 -6.20
C ALA A 175 15.60 -1.78 -5.59
N THR A 176 16.50 -1.14 -6.34
CA THR A 176 17.18 0.07 -5.92
C THR A 176 16.29 1.30 -6.03
N VAL A 177 16.56 2.29 -5.18
CA VAL A 177 15.94 3.62 -5.24
C VAL A 177 17.02 4.69 -5.02
N TYR A 178 16.94 5.80 -5.77
CA TYR A 178 17.90 6.89 -5.66
C TYR A 178 17.23 8.24 -5.94
N GLY A 179 17.09 9.06 -4.90
CA GLY A 179 16.38 10.34 -4.99
C GLY A 179 15.01 10.16 -5.63
N SER A 180 14.62 11.11 -6.47
CA SER A 180 13.39 11.03 -7.28
C SER A 180 13.60 10.38 -8.66
N SER A 181 14.86 10.12 -9.05
CA SER A 181 15.23 9.65 -10.39
C SER A 181 15.09 8.14 -10.56
N VAL A 182 15.35 7.37 -9.50
CA VAL A 182 15.19 5.91 -9.52
C VAL A 182 14.17 5.53 -8.44
N ASP A 183 13.03 5.01 -8.89
CA ASP A 183 11.90 4.70 -8.01
C ASP A 183 11.35 3.30 -8.28
N MET A 184 10.97 2.60 -7.23
CA MET A 184 10.27 1.32 -7.30
C MET A 184 8.77 1.57 -7.26
N LYS A 185 8.07 1.14 -8.31
CA LYS A 185 6.63 1.33 -8.46
C LYS A 185 5.92 0.04 -8.83
N PHE A 186 4.75 -0.17 -8.26
CA PHE A 186 3.82 -1.22 -8.66
C PHE A 186 2.38 -0.69 -8.64
N LYS A 187 1.48 -1.37 -9.35
CA LYS A 187 0.08 -0.97 -9.45
C LYS A 187 -0.83 -1.96 -8.69
N ASN A 188 -1.77 -1.43 -7.94
CA ASN A 188 -2.89 -2.24 -7.47
C ASN A 188 -3.92 -2.35 -8.60
N ASN A 189 -3.84 -3.42 -9.38
CA ASN A 189 -4.78 -3.70 -10.46
C ASN A 189 -5.99 -4.55 -10.02
N SER A 190 -6.14 -4.78 -8.72
CA SER A 190 -7.28 -5.49 -8.13
C SER A 190 -8.44 -4.53 -7.83
N ASN A 191 -9.59 -5.10 -7.46
CA ASN A 191 -10.75 -4.36 -6.98
C ASN A 191 -10.72 -4.11 -5.45
N TYR A 192 -9.65 -4.49 -4.76
CA TYR A 192 -9.55 -4.44 -3.32
C TYR A 192 -8.45 -3.48 -2.86
N PRO A 193 -8.65 -2.73 -1.76
CA PRO A 193 -7.57 -1.94 -1.17
C PRO A 193 -6.48 -2.85 -0.58
N ILE A 194 -5.25 -2.35 -0.58
CA ILE A 194 -4.10 -3.00 0.04
C ILE A 194 -3.59 -2.11 1.17
N TYR A 195 -3.49 -2.67 2.37
CA TYR A 195 -2.82 -2.04 3.51
C TYR A 195 -1.40 -2.61 3.64
N ILE A 196 -0.41 -1.74 3.77
CA ILE A 196 0.99 -2.12 3.92
C ILE A 196 1.35 -2.10 5.40
N GLU A 197 1.63 -3.27 5.96
CA GLU A 197 2.20 -3.45 7.29
C GLU A 197 3.72 -3.63 7.13
N ALA A 198 4.51 -2.81 7.82
CA ALA A 198 5.97 -2.90 7.78
C ALA A 198 6.57 -2.79 9.18
N SER A 199 7.57 -3.62 9.46
CA SER A 199 8.29 -3.62 10.74
C SER A 199 9.78 -3.86 10.55
N ALA A 200 10.60 -3.26 11.43
CA ALA A 200 12.05 -3.45 11.45
C ALA A 200 12.55 -3.45 12.90
N SER A 201 12.98 -4.60 13.39
CA SER A 201 13.45 -4.80 14.76
C SER A 201 14.34 -6.04 14.84
N GLY A 202 15.36 -6.00 15.70
CA GLY A 202 16.24 -7.15 15.96
C GLY A 202 16.94 -7.69 14.71
N GLY A 203 17.30 -6.82 13.76
CA GLY A 203 17.94 -7.22 12.51
C GLY A 203 16.99 -7.83 11.46
N THR A 204 15.71 -7.85 11.73
CA THR A 204 14.67 -8.40 10.83
C THR A 204 13.82 -7.26 10.26
N LEU A 205 13.71 -7.21 8.93
CA LEU A 205 12.84 -6.29 8.19
C LEU A 205 11.76 -7.10 7.49
N THR A 206 10.50 -6.83 7.84
CA THR A 206 9.35 -7.53 7.26
C THR A 206 8.36 -6.54 6.66
N VAL A 207 7.89 -6.82 5.46
CA VAL A 207 6.78 -6.13 4.81
C VAL A 207 5.70 -7.15 4.49
N SER A 208 4.48 -6.86 4.93
CA SER A 208 3.29 -7.67 4.67
C SER A 208 2.22 -6.84 4.00
N PHE A 209 1.51 -7.41 3.05
CA PHE A 209 0.32 -6.80 2.48
C PHE A 209 -0.93 -7.47 3.05
N TRP A 210 -1.86 -6.64 3.47
CA TRP A 210 -3.19 -7.04 3.89
C TRP A 210 -4.21 -6.55 2.87
N SER A 211 -5.14 -7.41 2.50
CA SER A 211 -6.18 -7.09 1.51
C SER A 211 -7.37 -8.02 1.70
N ASN A 212 -8.24 -8.09 0.70
CA ASN A 212 -9.24 -9.14 0.61
C ASN A 212 -8.58 -10.48 0.26
N GLU A 213 -9.05 -11.57 0.83
CA GLU A 213 -8.55 -12.92 0.52
C GLU A 213 -8.69 -13.29 -0.97
N ASN A 214 -9.59 -12.64 -1.69
CA ASN A 214 -9.82 -12.86 -3.11
C ASN A 214 -8.93 -11.99 -4.03
N ILE A 215 -7.96 -11.22 -3.48
CA ILE A 215 -7.02 -10.44 -4.31
C ILE A 215 -6.15 -11.36 -5.19
N VAL A 216 -5.90 -12.56 -4.71
CA VAL A 216 -5.36 -13.69 -5.49
C VAL A 216 -6.48 -14.71 -5.62
N SER A 217 -6.77 -15.14 -6.85
CA SER A 217 -7.79 -16.17 -7.09
C SER A 217 -7.49 -17.45 -6.32
N SER A 218 -8.54 -18.08 -5.79
CA SER A 218 -8.41 -19.30 -4.98
C SER A 218 -7.59 -20.36 -5.69
N GLY A 219 -6.69 -21.01 -4.94
CA GLY A 219 -5.79 -22.06 -5.43
C GLY A 219 -4.52 -21.51 -6.12
N TYR A 220 -4.47 -20.23 -6.50
CA TYR A 220 -3.29 -19.65 -7.13
C TYR A 220 -2.27 -19.17 -6.09
N SER A 221 -0.98 -19.33 -6.45
CA SER A 221 0.14 -18.74 -5.73
C SER A 221 1.27 -18.38 -6.71
N TYR A 222 2.12 -17.45 -6.29
CA TYR A 222 3.18 -16.91 -7.13
C TYR A 222 4.52 -17.01 -6.41
N LYS A 223 5.57 -17.35 -7.15
CA LYS A 223 6.93 -17.46 -6.60
C LYS A 223 7.93 -16.83 -7.58
N PRO A 224 8.67 -15.81 -7.14
CA PRO A 224 9.80 -15.32 -7.94
C PRO A 224 10.87 -16.41 -8.08
N ARG A 225 11.38 -16.56 -9.30
CA ARG A 225 12.48 -17.48 -9.62
C ARG A 225 13.55 -16.73 -10.40
N VAL A 226 14.79 -16.99 -10.06
CA VAL A 226 15.95 -16.39 -10.71
C VAL A 226 16.73 -17.45 -11.47
N GLU A 227 17.16 -17.07 -12.67
CA GLU A 227 18.04 -17.85 -13.54
C GLU A 227 19.33 -17.07 -13.77
N ARG A 228 20.47 -17.67 -13.45
CA ARG A 228 21.79 -17.08 -13.70
C ARG A 228 22.15 -17.28 -15.18
N VAL A 229 22.42 -16.20 -15.91
CA VAL A 229 22.78 -16.23 -17.34
C VAL A 229 24.26 -15.91 -17.58
N SER A 230 24.93 -15.25 -16.62
CA SER A 230 26.37 -15.02 -16.61
C SER A 230 26.90 -14.86 -15.19
N SER A 231 28.20 -14.58 -15.02
CA SER A 231 28.79 -14.33 -13.70
C SER A 231 28.09 -13.15 -12.96
N LEU A 232 27.63 -12.16 -13.70
CA LEU A 232 27.03 -10.91 -13.18
C LEU A 232 25.63 -10.66 -13.77
N GLY A 233 25.07 -11.59 -14.54
CA GLY A 233 23.76 -11.45 -15.20
C GLY A 233 22.75 -12.47 -14.73
N PHE A 234 21.52 -12.01 -14.48
CA PHE A 234 20.41 -12.81 -13.97
C PHE A 234 19.11 -12.43 -14.69
N LYS A 235 18.26 -13.42 -14.93
CA LYS A 235 16.88 -13.23 -15.39
C LYS A 235 15.92 -13.61 -14.28
N THR A 236 14.91 -12.79 -14.09
CA THR A 236 13.87 -13.02 -13.07
C THR A 236 12.55 -13.35 -13.74
N TYR A 237 11.92 -14.39 -13.24
CA TYR A 237 10.62 -14.89 -13.65
C TYR A 237 9.68 -14.92 -12.46
N LEU A 238 8.38 -14.82 -12.71
CA LEU A 238 7.34 -15.08 -11.74
C LEU A 238 6.63 -16.38 -12.15
N ASP A 239 6.87 -17.42 -11.39
CA ASP A 239 6.24 -18.71 -11.59
C ASP A 239 4.86 -18.72 -10.95
N THR A 240 3.87 -19.20 -11.65
CA THR A 240 2.47 -19.34 -11.22
C THR A 240 2.19 -20.80 -10.90
N TYR A 241 1.56 -21.03 -9.77
CA TYR A 241 1.11 -22.34 -9.32
C TYR A 241 -0.39 -22.32 -9.08
N TYR A 242 -1.04 -23.45 -9.36
CA TYR A 242 -2.44 -23.71 -9.01
C TYR A 242 -2.53 -25.00 -8.19
N ASN A 243 -3.08 -24.91 -6.98
CA ASN A 243 -3.11 -26.01 -6.00
C ASN A 243 -1.74 -26.67 -5.79
N GLY A 244 -0.69 -25.84 -5.76
CA GLY A 244 0.69 -26.29 -5.59
C GLY A 244 1.37 -26.84 -6.85
N GLN A 245 0.66 -26.97 -7.96
CA GLN A 245 1.21 -27.45 -9.23
C GLN A 245 1.64 -26.28 -10.11
N TYR A 246 2.81 -26.39 -10.73
CA TYR A 246 3.31 -25.39 -11.68
C TYR A 246 2.38 -25.27 -12.89
N VAL A 247 2.03 -24.02 -13.24
CA VAL A 247 1.17 -23.71 -14.38
C VAL A 247 1.92 -22.99 -15.49
N SER A 248 2.64 -21.91 -15.12
CA SER A 248 3.32 -21.06 -16.10
C SER A 248 4.40 -20.22 -15.46
N SER A 249 5.24 -19.61 -16.29
CA SER A 249 6.27 -18.67 -15.87
C SER A 249 6.19 -17.40 -16.71
N LYS A 250 6.19 -16.26 -16.06
CA LYS A 250 6.23 -14.94 -16.69
C LYS A 250 7.61 -14.34 -16.51
N TYR A 251 8.28 -13.97 -17.60
CA TYR A 251 9.50 -13.16 -17.53
C TYR A 251 9.18 -11.77 -16.97
N LEU A 252 9.95 -11.34 -15.97
CA LEU A 252 9.82 -10.02 -15.36
C LEU A 252 10.88 -9.05 -15.86
N ASN A 253 12.16 -9.37 -15.69
CA ASN A 253 13.28 -8.49 -16.01
C ASN A 253 14.62 -9.25 -16.08
N SER A 254 15.65 -8.57 -16.62
CA SER A 254 17.05 -8.94 -16.46
C SER A 254 17.76 -7.96 -15.54
N SER A 255 18.71 -8.46 -14.77
CA SER A 255 19.57 -7.69 -13.88
C SER A 255 21.03 -7.96 -14.25
N TYR A 256 21.81 -6.90 -14.40
CA TYR A 256 23.24 -6.97 -14.67
C TYR A 256 23.98 -6.13 -13.62
N TYR A 257 24.96 -6.72 -12.99
CA TYR A 257 25.75 -6.09 -11.92
C TYR A 257 27.14 -5.74 -12.41
N LEU A 258 27.74 -4.69 -11.86
CA LEU A 258 29.10 -4.25 -12.21
C LEU A 258 30.16 -5.06 -11.46
N LYS A 259 29.83 -5.47 -10.22
CA LYS A 259 30.73 -6.26 -9.36
C LYS A 259 29.95 -7.34 -8.62
N GLY A 260 30.56 -8.53 -8.56
CA GLY A 260 30.19 -9.56 -7.62
C GLY A 260 30.74 -9.26 -6.23
N LYS A 261 30.10 -9.84 -5.21
CA LYS A 261 30.64 -9.92 -3.86
C LYS A 261 31.24 -11.27 -3.62
#